data_fcae30dbdae602053193b492f7b2b667
#
_entry.id   fcae30dbdae602053193b492f7b2b667
#
_cell.length_a   1.000
_cell.length_b   1.000
_cell.length_c   1.000
_cell.angle_alpha   90.00
_cell.angle_beta   90.00
_cell.angle_gamma   90.00
#
_symmetry.space_group_name_H-M   'P 1'
#
loop_
_entity.id
_entity.type
_entity.pdbx_description
1 polymer ?
#
loop_
_entity_poly.entity_id
_entity_poly.type
_entity_poly.pdbx_seq_one_letter_code
_entity_poly.pdbx_strand_id
1 'polypeptide(L)'
;MRKLILLLGCLPFLTLSQNIDHWETIIFDNDIWKYLEGTYEPDTNWRKLNFNDTIWLSGQGGIGYGDGDDSTVISSVTSLYLRRTFNIVDTADTVEAILNVDYDDAFVAYLNNVEIARANIGTIGDHPPFNQGSISLHEAQMYQGGMPDQFVVDSQILKDNILPGNNVLSVQVHNDNISSSDLSSRIFLSFGIATNSSNYFPNPSWFQPPFIFTSSNLPIVVINTLSQTIVDDPRIVCDMGIIDNGFGNINSVNDAFNDYNGKISIEYRGS
;
A
#
# COMPACT_ATOMS: atom_id res chain seq x y z
N MET A 1 -17.25 56.36 12.33
CA MET A 1 -17.24 54.90 12.52
C MET A 1 -16.28 54.30 11.49
N ARG A 2 -15.05 53.93 11.90
CA ARG A 2 -14.08 53.27 11.02
C ARG A 2 -14.36 51.76 11.02
N LYS A 3 -14.70 51.21 9.87
CA LYS A 3 -14.84 49.76 9.71
C LYS A 3 -13.44 49.15 9.59
N LEU A 4 -13.08 48.32 10.57
CA LEU A 4 -11.88 47.46 10.53
C LEU A 4 -12.21 46.25 9.64
N ILE A 5 -11.58 46.17 8.48
CA ILE A 5 -11.64 44.98 7.62
C ILE A 5 -10.50 44.08 8.07
N LEU A 6 -10.82 42.97 8.72
CA LEU A 6 -9.88 41.90 9.06
C LEU A 6 -9.68 41.02 7.80
N LEU A 7 -8.57 41.18 7.11
CA LEU A 7 -8.17 40.30 6.02
C LEU A 7 -7.57 39.02 6.62
N LEU A 8 -8.37 37.96 6.72
CA LEU A 8 -7.85 36.63 7.07
C LEU A 8 -7.13 36.09 5.83
N GLY A 9 -5.82 36.25 5.77
CA GLY A 9 -4.99 35.62 4.76
C GLY A 9 -4.95 34.13 4.99
N CYS A 10 -5.60 33.35 4.13
CA CYS A 10 -5.40 31.93 4.00
C CYS A 10 -3.99 31.73 3.41
N LEU A 11 -2.99 31.51 4.26
CA LEU A 11 -1.67 31.05 3.81
C LEU A 11 -1.87 29.61 3.30
N PRO A 12 -1.50 29.28 2.05
CA PRO A 12 -1.45 27.88 1.65
C PRO A 12 -0.41 27.19 2.54
N PHE A 13 -0.84 26.15 3.24
CA PHE A 13 0.09 25.20 3.84
C PHE A 13 0.88 24.58 2.69
N LEU A 14 2.09 25.06 2.46
CA LEU A 14 3.09 24.34 1.69
C LEU A 14 3.45 23.12 2.54
N THR A 15 2.83 22.01 2.25
CA THR A 15 3.36 20.70 2.68
C THR A 15 4.67 20.52 1.94
N LEU A 16 5.78 20.86 2.59
CA LEU A 16 7.09 20.43 2.13
C LEU A 16 7.06 18.90 2.16
N SER A 17 7.01 18.28 1.00
CA SER A 17 7.34 16.87 0.87
C SER A 17 8.72 16.71 1.48
N GLN A 18 8.84 15.97 2.58
CA GLN A 18 10.14 15.63 3.14
C GLN A 18 10.86 14.77 2.10
N ASN A 19 12.08 15.18 1.70
CA ASN A 19 12.88 14.37 0.79
C ASN A 19 13.24 13.06 1.49
N ILE A 20 13.08 11.95 0.80
CA ILE A 20 13.57 10.65 1.22
C ILE A 20 15.05 10.62 0.86
N ASP A 21 15.92 10.36 1.84
CA ASP A 21 17.35 10.15 1.63
C ASP A 21 17.58 8.73 1.10
N HIS A 22 16.97 7.74 1.76
CA HIS A 22 17.06 6.34 1.37
C HIS A 22 15.86 5.52 1.89
N TRP A 23 15.81 4.24 1.50
CA TRP A 23 14.78 3.28 1.93
C TRP A 23 15.40 2.18 2.75
N GLU A 24 14.68 1.73 3.78
CA GLU A 24 15.04 0.60 4.63
C GLU A 24 13.85 -0.32 4.88
N THR A 25 14.07 -1.62 4.97
CA THR A 25 13.02 -2.61 5.25
C THR A 25 13.03 -2.99 6.72
N ILE A 26 11.87 -2.95 7.35
CA ILE A 26 11.70 -3.29 8.78
C ILE A 26 11.00 -4.63 9.00
N ILE A 27 10.17 -5.07 8.06
CA ILE A 27 9.54 -6.39 8.07
C ILE A 27 9.90 -7.11 6.78
N PHE A 28 10.39 -8.34 6.93
CA PHE A 28 10.71 -9.25 5.83
C PHE A 28 9.74 -10.44 5.84
N ASP A 29 9.60 -11.08 4.68
CA ASP A 29 8.78 -12.28 4.54
C ASP A 29 9.20 -13.42 5.48
N ASN A 30 10.49 -13.53 5.79
CA ASN A 30 11.03 -14.56 6.66
C ASN A 30 11.03 -14.22 8.17
N ASP A 31 10.43 -13.10 8.57
CA ASP A 31 10.23 -12.76 9.99
C ASP A 31 9.25 -13.72 10.66
N ILE A 32 9.30 -13.78 11.99
CA ILE A 32 8.35 -14.60 12.77
C ILE A 32 7.06 -13.83 12.99
N TRP A 33 5.97 -14.41 12.56
CA TRP A 33 4.62 -13.87 12.70
C TRP A 33 3.81 -14.64 13.74
N LYS A 34 2.87 -13.96 14.38
CA LYS A 34 1.73 -14.60 15.02
C LYS A 34 0.66 -14.79 13.96
N TYR A 35 0.05 -16.00 13.93
CA TYR A 35 -1.00 -16.28 12.96
C TYR A 35 -2.16 -17.08 13.55
N LEU A 36 -3.34 -16.93 12.94
CA LEU A 36 -4.56 -17.67 13.22
C LEU A 36 -5.17 -18.13 11.91
N GLU A 37 -5.35 -19.45 11.75
CA GLU A 37 -6.11 -20.01 10.65
C GLU A 37 -7.59 -19.60 10.78
N GLY A 38 -8.18 -19.05 9.70
CA GLY A 38 -9.52 -18.48 9.69
C GLY A 38 -10.63 -19.53 9.76
N THR A 39 -10.67 -20.30 10.84
CA THR A 39 -11.74 -21.26 11.10
C THR A 39 -12.88 -20.66 11.93
N TYR A 40 -12.69 -19.49 12.45
CA TYR A 40 -13.67 -18.67 13.18
C TYR A 40 -13.25 -17.19 13.16
N GLU A 41 -14.19 -16.29 13.49
CA GLU A 41 -13.91 -14.87 13.56
C GLU A 41 -13.05 -14.54 14.79
N PRO A 42 -11.87 -13.90 14.63
CA PRO A 42 -11.08 -13.45 15.76
C PRO A 42 -11.78 -12.29 16.49
N ASP A 43 -11.35 -12.02 17.74
CA ASP A 43 -11.78 -10.81 18.46
C ASP A 43 -11.52 -9.55 17.61
N THR A 44 -12.48 -8.62 17.55
CA THR A 44 -12.43 -7.41 16.73
C THR A 44 -11.22 -6.49 17.02
N ASN A 45 -10.59 -6.64 18.20
CA ASN A 45 -9.39 -5.91 18.58
C ASN A 45 -8.08 -6.54 18.06
N TRP A 46 -8.14 -7.64 17.31
CA TRP A 46 -6.95 -8.34 16.84
C TRP A 46 -5.98 -7.45 16.04
N ARG A 47 -6.46 -6.36 15.47
CA ARG A 47 -5.63 -5.39 14.74
C ARG A 47 -4.90 -4.39 15.62
N LYS A 48 -5.22 -4.32 16.92
CA LYS A 48 -4.64 -3.34 17.86
C LYS A 48 -3.32 -3.83 18.43
N LEU A 49 -2.41 -2.90 18.70
CA LEU A 49 -1.10 -3.18 19.28
C LEU A 49 -1.19 -3.94 20.63
N ASN A 50 -2.16 -3.57 21.48
CA ASN A 50 -2.32 -4.16 22.81
C ASN A 50 -3.16 -5.44 22.86
N PHE A 51 -3.51 -6.01 21.69
CA PHE A 51 -4.22 -7.28 21.64
C PHE A 51 -3.34 -8.41 22.15
N ASN A 52 -3.93 -9.31 22.96
CA ASN A 52 -3.24 -10.47 23.47
C ASN A 52 -3.31 -11.64 22.47
N ASP A 53 -2.26 -11.82 21.70
CA ASP A 53 -2.10 -12.88 20.70
C ASP A 53 -1.30 -14.10 21.18
N THR A 54 -1.17 -14.28 22.49
CA THR A 54 -0.38 -15.39 23.07
C THR A 54 -0.91 -16.78 22.71
N ILE A 55 -2.21 -16.89 22.43
CA ILE A 55 -2.86 -18.14 22.00
C ILE A 55 -2.74 -18.40 20.51
N TRP A 56 -2.32 -17.41 19.73
CA TRP A 56 -2.09 -17.57 18.28
C TRP A 56 -0.83 -18.39 18.05
N LEU A 57 -0.80 -19.13 16.96
CA LEU A 57 0.38 -19.87 16.52
C LEU A 57 1.52 -18.90 16.14
N SER A 58 2.71 -19.43 16.01
CA SER A 58 3.87 -18.67 15.53
C SER A 58 4.56 -19.43 14.43
N GLY A 59 4.90 -18.72 13.36
CA GLY A 59 5.60 -19.28 12.20
C GLY A 59 6.45 -18.26 11.50
N GLN A 60 7.42 -18.74 10.75
CA GLN A 60 8.18 -17.90 9.82
C GLN A 60 7.24 -17.47 8.71
N GLY A 61 7.33 -16.21 8.26
CA GLY A 61 6.54 -15.67 7.16
C GLY A 61 6.82 -16.39 5.84
N GLY A 62 5.98 -16.16 4.85
CA GLY A 62 5.67 -17.13 3.82
C GLY A 62 4.79 -18.21 4.45
N ILE A 63 3.61 -17.78 4.97
CA ILE A 63 2.65 -18.67 5.62
C ILE A 63 1.52 -18.94 4.64
N GLY A 64 1.31 -20.22 4.32
CA GLY A 64 0.34 -20.60 3.32
C GLY A 64 0.28 -22.11 3.12
N TYR A 65 -0.19 -22.53 1.97
CA TYR A 65 -0.19 -23.94 1.53
C TYR A 65 -0.32 -24.02 0.01
N GLY A 66 0.18 -25.11 -0.60
CA GLY A 66 -0.07 -25.48 -2.00
C GLY A 66 1.17 -25.42 -2.89
N ASP A 67 1.77 -24.28 -3.11
CA ASP A 67 2.82 -24.03 -4.13
C ASP A 67 4.20 -24.62 -3.79
N GLY A 68 4.40 -25.05 -2.55
CA GLY A 68 5.66 -25.62 -2.08
C GLY A 68 6.76 -24.58 -1.80
N ASP A 69 6.40 -23.31 -1.68
CA ASP A 69 7.26 -22.18 -1.37
C ASP A 69 7.04 -21.62 0.06
N ASP A 70 6.05 -22.16 0.78
CA ASP A 70 5.72 -21.76 2.14
C ASP A 70 6.76 -22.20 3.14
N SER A 71 7.26 -21.26 3.96
CA SER A 71 8.12 -21.55 5.11
C SER A 71 7.34 -22.12 6.28
N THR A 72 6.07 -21.71 6.41
CA THR A 72 5.12 -22.25 7.40
C THR A 72 3.88 -22.75 6.68
N VAL A 73 3.75 -24.08 6.59
CA VAL A 73 2.62 -24.71 5.93
C VAL A 73 1.45 -24.83 6.90
N ILE A 74 0.25 -24.37 6.47
CA ILE A 74 -1.00 -24.41 7.23
C ILE A 74 -2.02 -25.36 6.59
N SER A 75 -3.15 -25.53 7.25
CA SER A 75 -4.31 -26.24 6.69
C SER A 75 -4.99 -25.37 5.63
N SER A 76 -5.74 -26.01 4.72
CA SER A 76 -6.60 -25.26 3.78
C SER A 76 -7.66 -24.48 4.53
N VAL A 77 -7.70 -23.15 4.30
CA VAL A 77 -8.61 -22.19 4.93
C VAL A 77 -9.05 -21.14 3.91
N THR A 78 -10.21 -20.50 4.16
CA THR A 78 -10.64 -19.34 3.36
C THR A 78 -9.90 -18.08 3.77
N SER A 79 -9.45 -17.98 5.02
CA SER A 79 -8.69 -16.80 5.48
C SER A 79 -7.59 -17.14 6.46
N LEU A 80 -6.60 -16.27 6.50
CA LEU A 80 -5.44 -16.34 7.40
C LEU A 80 -5.24 -14.96 8.04
N TYR A 81 -5.12 -14.91 9.35
CA TYR A 81 -4.85 -13.69 10.11
C TYR A 81 -3.41 -13.68 10.59
N LEU A 82 -2.71 -12.60 10.33
CA LEU A 82 -1.28 -12.44 10.60
C LEU A 82 -1.04 -11.19 11.45
N ARG A 83 -0.12 -11.27 12.40
CA ARG A 83 0.30 -10.13 13.22
C ARG A 83 1.81 -10.13 13.39
N ARG A 84 2.44 -8.96 13.18
CA ARG A 84 3.86 -8.74 13.42
C ARG A 84 4.06 -7.44 14.16
N THR A 85 4.65 -7.49 15.36
CA THR A 85 5.10 -6.28 16.07
C THR A 85 6.49 -5.86 15.60
N PHE A 86 6.70 -4.57 15.49
CA PHE A 86 7.98 -3.98 15.09
C PHE A 86 8.21 -2.66 15.84
N ASN A 87 9.44 -2.14 15.82
CA ASN A 87 9.80 -0.96 16.61
C ASN A 87 10.24 0.18 15.68
N ILE A 88 9.63 1.36 15.85
CA ILE A 88 10.02 2.59 15.17
C ILE A 88 10.97 3.39 16.07
N VAL A 89 12.17 3.66 15.58
CA VAL A 89 13.21 4.42 16.30
C VAL A 89 12.85 5.91 16.32
N ASP A 90 12.52 6.46 15.18
CA ASP A 90 12.16 7.87 15.02
C ASP A 90 11.01 8.04 14.02
N THR A 91 9.84 8.49 14.52
CA THR A 91 8.66 8.72 13.69
C THR A 91 8.80 9.97 12.82
N ALA A 92 9.63 10.94 13.20
CA ALA A 92 9.86 12.15 12.40
C ALA A 92 10.76 11.88 11.19
N ASP A 93 11.62 10.85 11.29
CA ASP A 93 12.51 10.41 10.22
C ASP A 93 11.81 9.45 9.24
N THR A 94 10.72 8.80 9.67
CA THR A 94 9.92 7.87 8.87
C THR A 94 8.85 8.63 8.11
N VAL A 95 9.11 8.97 6.85
CA VAL A 95 8.27 9.93 6.09
C VAL A 95 7.35 9.30 5.06
N GLU A 96 7.66 8.09 4.62
CA GLU A 96 6.86 7.30 3.67
C GLU A 96 6.94 5.82 4.03
N ALA A 97 5.95 5.04 3.61
CA ALA A 97 5.95 3.59 3.78
C ALA A 97 5.44 2.89 2.53
N ILE A 98 6.04 1.74 2.25
CA ILE A 98 5.62 0.82 1.19
C ILE A 98 5.38 -0.53 1.82
N LEU A 99 4.18 -1.05 1.61
CA LEU A 99 3.83 -2.42 1.87
C LEU A 99 3.95 -3.21 0.57
N ASN A 100 4.83 -4.21 0.54
CA ASN A 100 4.88 -5.17 -0.55
C ASN A 100 4.25 -6.48 -0.07
N VAL A 101 3.30 -7.01 -0.84
CA VAL A 101 2.58 -8.24 -0.51
C VAL A 101 2.54 -9.14 -1.73
N ASP A 102 3.02 -10.35 -1.55
CA ASP A 102 2.79 -11.44 -2.49
C ASP A 102 1.71 -12.32 -1.87
N TYR A 103 0.54 -12.35 -2.46
CA TYR A 103 -0.68 -12.91 -1.88
C TYR A 103 -1.49 -13.69 -2.89
N ASP A 104 -2.26 -14.60 -2.38
CA ASP A 104 -3.25 -15.40 -3.11
C ASP A 104 -4.49 -15.53 -2.20
N ASP A 105 -5.69 -15.05 -2.54
CA ASP A 105 -6.15 -14.26 -3.71
C ASP A 105 -6.37 -12.78 -3.35
N ALA A 106 -6.50 -12.44 -2.07
CA ALA A 106 -6.86 -11.12 -1.58
C ALA A 106 -6.27 -10.83 -0.20
N PHE A 107 -6.18 -9.56 0.18
CA PHE A 107 -5.77 -9.19 1.53
C PHE A 107 -6.33 -7.85 1.98
N VAL A 108 -6.28 -7.62 3.31
CA VAL A 108 -6.42 -6.31 3.96
C VAL A 108 -5.31 -6.16 4.99
N ALA A 109 -4.61 -5.05 4.98
CA ALA A 109 -3.51 -4.75 5.91
C ALA A 109 -3.82 -3.52 6.79
N TYR A 110 -3.43 -3.61 8.05
CA TYR A 110 -3.67 -2.59 9.08
C TYR A 110 -2.39 -2.24 9.82
N LEU A 111 -2.12 -0.95 9.98
CA LEU A 111 -1.10 -0.41 10.87
C LEU A 111 -1.79 0.11 12.15
N ASN A 112 -1.51 -0.49 13.31
CA ASN A 112 -2.07 -0.07 14.60
C ASN A 112 -3.61 0.07 14.58
N ASN A 113 -4.33 -0.86 13.91
CA ASN A 113 -5.79 -0.88 13.73
C ASN A 113 -6.34 0.00 12.59
N VAL A 114 -5.53 0.76 11.88
CA VAL A 114 -5.96 1.59 10.75
C VAL A 114 -5.59 0.89 9.44
N GLU A 115 -6.55 0.75 8.53
CA GLU A 115 -6.32 0.15 7.22
C GLU A 115 -5.33 0.98 6.41
N ILE A 116 -4.30 0.32 5.87
CA ILE A 116 -3.24 0.95 5.06
C ILE A 116 -3.19 0.43 3.62
N ALA A 117 -3.70 -0.77 3.37
CA ALA A 117 -3.76 -1.35 2.04
C ALA A 117 -4.84 -2.43 1.98
N ARG A 118 -5.38 -2.63 0.78
CA ARG A 118 -6.36 -3.67 0.47
C ARG A 118 -6.24 -4.04 -1.00
N ALA A 119 -6.44 -5.30 -1.30
CA ALA A 119 -6.59 -5.76 -2.67
C ALA A 119 -7.63 -6.89 -2.75
N ASN A 120 -8.41 -6.86 -3.81
CA ASN A 120 -9.29 -7.91 -4.29
C ASN A 120 -10.38 -8.40 -3.30
N ILE A 121 -10.75 -7.60 -2.27
CA ILE A 121 -11.79 -7.97 -1.30
C ILE A 121 -12.52 -6.74 -0.75
N GLY A 122 -13.84 -6.74 -0.76
CA GLY A 122 -14.70 -5.70 -0.16
C GLY A 122 -14.37 -4.27 -0.57
N THR A 123 -14.73 -3.30 0.27
CA THR A 123 -14.42 -1.88 0.10
C THR A 123 -13.65 -1.34 1.30
N ILE A 124 -12.92 -0.23 1.12
CA ILE A 124 -12.15 0.41 2.19
C ILE A 124 -13.05 0.67 3.41
N GLY A 125 -12.57 0.22 4.58
CA GLY A 125 -13.27 0.33 5.84
C GLY A 125 -14.15 -0.88 6.19
N ASP A 126 -14.45 -1.78 5.25
CA ASP A 126 -15.10 -3.04 5.55
C ASP A 126 -14.14 -3.99 6.26
N HIS A 127 -14.69 -4.82 7.15
CA HIS A 127 -13.94 -5.88 7.81
C HIS A 127 -14.45 -7.23 7.29
N PRO A 128 -13.76 -7.82 6.29
CA PRO A 128 -14.20 -9.08 5.72
C PRO A 128 -14.27 -10.17 6.80
N PRO A 129 -15.39 -10.90 6.92
CA PRO A 129 -15.48 -12.03 7.84
C PRO A 129 -14.59 -13.19 7.37
N PHE A 130 -14.18 -14.04 8.31
CA PHE A 130 -13.22 -15.14 8.09
C PHE A 130 -13.58 -16.07 6.91
N ASN A 131 -14.83 -16.17 6.54
CA ASN A 131 -15.34 -17.05 5.49
C ASN A 131 -15.70 -16.31 4.17
N GLN A 132 -15.33 -15.04 4.04
CA GLN A 132 -15.52 -14.29 2.80
C GLN A 132 -14.42 -14.64 1.81
N GLY A 133 -14.80 -15.03 0.59
CA GLY A 133 -13.86 -15.21 -0.52
C GLY A 133 -13.46 -13.88 -1.18
N SER A 134 -12.44 -13.95 -2.03
CA SER A 134 -11.97 -12.84 -2.86
C SER A 134 -13.02 -12.43 -3.91
N ILE A 135 -12.83 -11.26 -4.54
CA ILE A 135 -13.69 -10.79 -5.65
C ILE A 135 -13.35 -11.52 -6.95
N SER A 136 -12.09 -11.85 -7.15
CA SER A 136 -11.58 -12.56 -8.33
C SER A 136 -10.31 -13.34 -7.97
N LEU A 137 -9.87 -14.23 -8.83
CA LEU A 137 -8.61 -14.95 -8.64
C LEU A 137 -7.42 -14.00 -8.79
N HIS A 138 -6.42 -14.18 -7.95
CA HIS A 138 -5.12 -13.52 -8.01
C HIS A 138 -4.05 -14.49 -7.53
N GLU A 139 -3.01 -14.67 -8.31
CA GLU A 139 -1.91 -15.60 -8.04
C GLU A 139 -0.70 -14.88 -7.45
N ALA A 140 -0.10 -15.44 -6.42
CA ALA A 140 1.21 -15.03 -5.93
C ALA A 140 2.28 -15.17 -7.03
N GLN A 141 3.29 -14.32 -7.03
CA GLN A 141 4.27 -14.23 -8.12
C GLN A 141 5.67 -14.65 -7.70
N MET A 142 6.04 -14.50 -6.42
CA MET A 142 7.43 -14.67 -5.98
C MET A 142 7.91 -16.12 -6.13
N TYR A 143 7.04 -17.10 -5.99
CA TYR A 143 7.42 -18.52 -6.16
C TYR A 143 7.86 -18.86 -7.60
N GLN A 144 7.44 -18.06 -8.57
CA GLN A 144 7.84 -18.18 -9.98
C GLN A 144 8.97 -17.20 -10.37
N GLY A 145 9.55 -16.47 -9.41
CA GLY A 145 10.58 -15.46 -9.65
C GLY A 145 10.02 -14.10 -10.05
N GLY A 146 8.72 -13.86 -9.86
CA GLY A 146 8.08 -12.54 -9.97
C GLY A 146 8.36 -11.66 -8.77
N MET A 147 7.67 -10.52 -8.69
CA MET A 147 7.78 -9.54 -7.62
C MET A 147 6.47 -9.44 -6.87
N PRO A 148 6.51 -9.13 -5.55
CA PRO A 148 5.29 -8.84 -4.80
C PRO A 148 4.64 -7.55 -5.29
N ASP A 149 3.32 -7.45 -5.17
CA ASP A 149 2.59 -6.22 -5.44
C ASP A 149 3.00 -5.12 -4.46
N GLN A 150 3.04 -3.88 -4.95
CA GLN A 150 3.49 -2.73 -4.19
C GLN A 150 2.33 -1.80 -3.86
N PHE A 151 2.18 -1.47 -2.58
CA PHE A 151 1.17 -0.56 -2.04
C PHE A 151 1.85 0.58 -1.30
N VAL A 152 1.74 1.80 -1.85
CA VAL A 152 2.22 3.00 -1.17
C VAL A 152 1.21 3.37 -0.09
N VAL A 153 1.66 3.45 1.15
CA VAL A 153 0.82 3.85 2.28
C VAL A 153 0.60 5.36 2.22
N ASP A 154 -0.65 5.80 2.35
CA ASP A 154 -0.94 7.23 2.41
C ASP A 154 -0.11 7.91 3.51
N SER A 155 0.63 8.96 3.15
CA SER A 155 1.59 9.61 4.04
C SER A 155 0.92 10.28 5.25
N GLN A 156 -0.34 10.70 5.14
CA GLN A 156 -1.09 11.26 6.27
C GLN A 156 -1.56 10.14 7.20
N ILE A 157 -2.05 9.02 6.63
CA ILE A 157 -2.40 7.83 7.42
C ILE A 157 -1.17 7.31 8.17
N LEU A 158 0.00 7.25 7.50
CA LEU A 158 1.25 6.84 8.14
C LEU A 158 1.57 7.73 9.34
N LYS A 159 1.67 9.05 9.12
CA LYS A 159 2.02 10.05 10.16
C LYS A 159 1.08 10.03 11.36
N ASP A 160 -0.22 9.86 11.11
CA ASP A 160 -1.23 9.89 12.16
C ASP A 160 -1.26 8.60 13.01
N ASN A 161 -0.70 7.51 12.49
CA ASN A 161 -0.88 6.18 13.09
C ASN A 161 0.41 5.46 13.47
N ILE A 162 1.60 5.90 13.03
CA ILE A 162 2.85 5.36 13.55
C ILE A 162 3.12 5.88 14.96
N LEU A 163 3.65 5.01 15.82
CA LEU A 163 3.97 5.31 17.20
C LEU A 163 5.48 5.21 17.43
N PRO A 164 6.08 6.07 18.27
CA PRO A 164 7.44 5.85 18.70
C PRO A 164 7.50 4.55 19.52
N GLY A 165 8.48 3.70 19.25
CA GLY A 165 8.56 2.37 19.87
C GLY A 165 7.72 1.34 19.14
N ASN A 166 6.95 0.53 19.89
CA ASN A 166 6.24 -0.62 19.34
C ASN A 166 5.04 -0.24 18.47
N ASN A 167 4.95 -0.89 17.34
CA ASN A 167 3.84 -0.85 16.39
C ASN A 167 3.43 -2.28 16.03
N VAL A 168 2.28 -2.46 15.40
CA VAL A 168 1.82 -3.74 14.86
C VAL A 168 1.34 -3.58 13.42
N LEU A 169 1.87 -4.42 12.55
CA LEU A 169 1.28 -4.72 11.24
C LEU A 169 0.39 -5.95 11.41
N SER A 170 -0.87 -5.80 11.05
CA SER A 170 -1.85 -6.89 11.05
C SER A 170 -2.36 -7.08 9.64
N VAL A 171 -2.39 -8.30 9.15
CA VAL A 171 -2.83 -8.62 7.78
C VAL A 171 -3.81 -9.77 7.82
N GLN A 172 -4.86 -9.65 7.05
CA GLN A 172 -5.85 -10.69 6.79
C GLN A 172 -5.76 -11.06 5.32
N VAL A 173 -5.39 -12.30 5.03
CA VAL A 173 -5.30 -12.84 3.66
C VAL A 173 -6.51 -13.71 3.41
N HIS A 174 -7.08 -13.65 2.23
CA HIS A 174 -8.26 -14.41 1.84
C HIS A 174 -8.05 -15.12 0.52
N ASN A 175 -8.45 -16.35 0.52
CA ASN A 175 -8.60 -17.18 -0.65
C ASN A 175 -9.94 -16.91 -1.37
N ASP A 176 -10.09 -17.35 -2.60
CA ASP A 176 -11.38 -17.34 -3.32
C ASP A 176 -12.44 -18.19 -2.59
N ASN A 177 -12.06 -19.39 -2.18
CA ASN A 177 -12.94 -20.29 -1.42
C ASN A 177 -12.13 -21.37 -0.69
N ILE A 178 -12.80 -22.13 0.19
CA ILE A 178 -12.17 -23.18 1.01
C ILE A 178 -11.59 -24.35 0.19
N SER A 179 -11.97 -24.52 -1.06
CA SER A 179 -11.48 -25.61 -1.92
C SER A 179 -10.36 -25.17 -2.88
N SER A 180 -9.85 -23.94 -2.74
CA SER A 180 -8.67 -23.52 -3.48
C SER A 180 -7.47 -24.44 -3.22
N SER A 181 -6.61 -24.59 -4.23
CA SER A 181 -5.44 -25.48 -4.17
C SER A 181 -4.32 -24.93 -3.30
N ASP A 182 -4.28 -23.62 -3.10
CA ASP A 182 -3.18 -22.87 -2.50
C ASP A 182 -3.67 -21.61 -1.76
N LEU A 183 -2.79 -21.01 -1.01
CA LEU A 183 -2.86 -19.70 -0.40
C LEU A 183 -1.46 -19.27 -0.07
N SER A 184 -1.07 -18.06 -0.46
CA SER A 184 0.25 -17.49 -0.18
C SER A 184 0.17 -16.15 0.55
N SER A 185 1.13 -15.91 1.44
CA SER A 185 1.26 -14.64 2.17
C SER A 185 2.73 -14.30 2.45
N ARG A 186 3.36 -13.53 1.56
CA ARG A 186 4.70 -12.97 1.79
C ARG A 186 4.61 -11.46 1.92
N ILE A 187 5.05 -10.92 3.04
CA ILE A 187 4.79 -9.54 3.43
C ILE A 187 6.08 -8.84 3.79
N PHE A 188 6.28 -7.65 3.21
CA PHE A 188 7.42 -6.78 3.49
C PHE A 188 6.91 -5.38 3.81
N LEU A 189 7.53 -4.71 4.77
CA LEU A 189 7.27 -3.31 5.08
C LEU A 189 8.59 -2.54 5.01
N SER A 190 8.62 -1.52 4.16
CA SER A 190 9.78 -0.65 3.98
C SER A 190 9.40 0.80 4.24
N PHE A 191 10.35 1.57 4.80
CA PHE A 191 10.18 2.98 5.10
C PHE A 191 11.15 3.84 4.30
N GLY A 192 10.66 4.98 3.81
CA GLY A 192 11.44 6.08 3.31
C GLY A 192 11.96 6.91 4.48
N ILE A 193 13.26 6.99 4.62
CA ILE A 193 13.97 7.68 5.70
C ILE A 193 14.44 9.04 5.20
N ALA A 194 14.15 10.11 5.97
CA ALA A 194 14.44 11.49 5.57
C ALA A 194 15.88 11.93 5.84
N THR A 195 16.57 11.28 6.77
CA THR A 195 17.96 11.56 7.13
C THR A 195 18.90 10.45 6.64
N ASN A 196 20.21 10.62 6.82
CA ASN A 196 21.21 9.59 6.54
C ASN A 196 21.39 8.58 7.68
N SER A 197 20.48 8.53 8.65
CA SER A 197 20.49 7.54 9.74
C SER A 197 20.12 6.17 9.20
N SER A 198 20.82 5.12 9.58
CA SER A 198 20.44 3.75 9.26
C SER A 198 19.91 3.10 10.54
N ASN A 199 18.61 2.82 10.56
CA ASN A 199 17.87 2.34 11.73
C ASN A 199 17.34 0.91 11.56
N TYR A 200 17.21 0.44 10.32
CA TYR A 200 16.62 -0.85 9.98
C TYR A 200 17.54 -1.63 9.04
N PHE A 201 17.01 -2.44 8.15
CA PHE A 201 17.82 -3.31 7.30
C PHE A 201 17.81 -2.83 5.84
N PRO A 202 18.86 -3.17 5.05
CA PRO A 202 18.84 -2.92 3.62
C PRO A 202 17.65 -3.57 2.95
N ASN A 203 17.10 -2.91 1.93
CA ASN A 203 15.99 -3.44 1.17
C ASN A 203 16.35 -4.74 0.43
N PRO A 204 15.37 -5.61 0.16
CA PRO A 204 15.54 -6.72 -0.75
C PRO A 204 16.04 -6.24 -2.12
N SER A 205 16.81 -7.07 -2.82
CA SER A 205 17.43 -6.68 -4.10
C SER A 205 16.43 -6.37 -5.23
N TRP A 206 15.20 -6.87 -5.11
CA TRP A 206 14.11 -6.58 -6.04
C TRP A 206 13.35 -5.30 -5.70
N PHE A 207 13.52 -4.73 -4.50
CA PHE A 207 12.80 -3.54 -4.06
C PHE A 207 13.07 -2.35 -4.99
N GLN A 208 12.01 -1.69 -5.42
CA GLN A 208 12.09 -0.46 -6.20
C GLN A 208 11.24 0.61 -5.50
N PRO A 209 11.85 1.75 -5.14
CA PRO A 209 11.07 2.85 -4.58
C PRO A 209 10.04 3.35 -5.60
N PRO A 210 8.93 3.96 -5.16
CA PRO A 210 7.95 4.52 -6.07
C PRO A 210 8.61 5.56 -6.99
N PHE A 211 8.32 5.47 -8.26
CA PHE A 211 8.76 6.50 -9.20
C PHE A 211 7.90 7.75 -9.01
N ILE A 212 8.46 8.78 -8.38
CA ILE A 212 7.81 10.08 -8.23
C ILE A 212 8.17 10.94 -9.45
N PHE A 213 7.26 11.03 -10.40
CA PHE A 213 7.42 11.92 -11.54
C PHE A 213 7.08 13.35 -11.12
N THR A 214 8.07 14.25 -11.14
CA THR A 214 7.91 15.65 -10.70
C THR A 214 8.07 16.65 -11.85
N SER A 215 8.91 16.34 -12.81
CA SER A 215 9.22 17.25 -13.91
C SER A 215 9.78 16.54 -15.13
N SER A 216 9.72 17.21 -16.28
CA SER A 216 10.24 16.72 -17.57
C SER A 216 10.71 17.90 -18.44
N ASN A 217 11.67 17.64 -19.30
CA ASN A 217 11.99 18.55 -20.41
C ASN A 217 11.10 18.34 -21.65
N LEU A 218 10.20 17.35 -21.60
CA LEU A 218 9.16 17.12 -22.60
C LEU A 218 7.81 17.58 -22.05
N PRO A 219 6.82 17.89 -22.90
CA PRO A 219 5.46 18.15 -22.43
C PRO A 219 4.92 17.04 -21.55
N ILE A 220 4.22 17.42 -20.47
CA ILE A 220 3.58 16.50 -19.54
C ILE A 220 2.09 16.42 -19.89
N VAL A 221 1.60 15.20 -20.13
CA VAL A 221 0.17 14.92 -20.30
C VAL A 221 -0.37 14.31 -19.03
N VAL A 222 -1.37 14.95 -18.44
CA VAL A 222 -2.09 14.46 -17.24
C VAL A 222 -3.49 14.01 -17.67
N ILE A 223 -3.83 12.77 -17.39
CA ILE A 223 -5.16 12.21 -17.67
C ILE A 223 -5.80 11.84 -16.32
N ASN A 224 -6.96 12.44 -16.01
CA ASN A 224 -7.73 12.13 -14.83
C ASN A 224 -8.99 11.37 -15.26
N THR A 225 -9.02 10.09 -15.00
CA THR A 225 -10.15 9.20 -15.37
C THR A 225 -11.37 9.35 -14.47
N LEU A 226 -11.32 10.21 -13.44
CA LEU A 226 -12.39 10.39 -12.45
C LEU A 226 -12.75 9.05 -11.77
N SER A 227 -11.73 8.28 -11.42
CA SER A 227 -11.82 6.94 -10.82
C SER A 227 -12.49 5.88 -11.70
N GLN A 228 -12.62 6.13 -13.02
CA GLN A 228 -13.11 5.13 -13.95
C GLN A 228 -11.94 4.26 -14.45
N THR A 229 -12.20 2.96 -14.60
CA THR A 229 -11.25 2.05 -15.26
C THR A 229 -11.29 2.27 -16.77
N ILE A 230 -10.11 2.39 -17.39
CA ILE A 230 -10.01 2.43 -18.86
C ILE A 230 -10.27 1.01 -19.36
N VAL A 231 -11.25 0.87 -20.25
CA VAL A 231 -11.63 -0.41 -20.89
C VAL A 231 -11.52 -0.28 -22.40
N ASP A 232 -11.58 -1.41 -23.11
CA ASP A 232 -11.52 -1.43 -24.57
C ASP A 232 -12.79 -0.81 -25.20
N ASP A 233 -13.97 -1.16 -24.69
CA ASP A 233 -15.26 -0.64 -25.12
C ASP A 233 -16.28 -0.72 -23.96
N PRO A 234 -17.08 0.31 -23.70
CA PRO A 234 -17.11 1.64 -24.34
C PRO A 234 -15.98 2.57 -23.88
N ARG A 235 -15.68 3.58 -24.71
CA ARG A 235 -14.79 4.69 -24.32
C ARG A 235 -15.31 5.39 -23.08
N ILE A 236 -14.41 5.70 -22.16
CA ILE A 236 -14.74 6.57 -21.03
C ILE A 236 -14.41 8.02 -21.35
N VAL A 237 -15.19 8.95 -20.78
CA VAL A 237 -14.90 10.39 -20.83
C VAL A 237 -14.11 10.78 -19.59
N CYS A 238 -12.97 11.43 -19.78
CA CYS A 238 -12.10 11.87 -18.69
C CYS A 238 -11.55 13.28 -18.95
N ASP A 239 -10.89 13.85 -17.96
CA ASP A 239 -10.20 15.12 -18.09
C ASP A 239 -8.76 14.90 -18.57
N MET A 240 -8.27 15.78 -19.45
CA MET A 240 -6.88 15.83 -19.85
C MET A 240 -6.34 17.25 -19.73
N GLY A 241 -5.13 17.34 -19.22
CA GLY A 241 -4.34 18.57 -19.21
C GLY A 241 -2.99 18.36 -19.87
N ILE A 242 -2.45 19.37 -20.56
CA ILE A 242 -1.10 19.38 -21.10
C ILE A 242 -0.35 20.57 -20.55
N ILE A 243 0.86 20.30 -20.05
CA ILE A 243 1.82 21.30 -19.58
C ILE A 243 2.96 21.33 -20.58
N ASP A 244 3.13 22.46 -21.28
CA ASP A 244 4.23 22.69 -22.20
C ASP A 244 4.77 24.13 -22.03
N ASN A 245 5.87 24.26 -21.30
CA ASN A 245 6.55 25.54 -21.05
C ASN A 245 7.48 25.96 -22.22
N GLY A 246 7.42 25.23 -23.34
CA GLY A 246 8.19 25.52 -24.55
C GLY A 246 9.62 24.98 -24.51
N PHE A 247 10.24 25.02 -25.66
CA PHE A 247 11.58 24.46 -25.87
C PHE A 247 12.64 25.02 -24.91
N GLY A 248 13.39 24.13 -24.31
CA GLY A 248 14.48 24.46 -23.36
C GLY A 248 14.03 24.74 -21.93
N ASN A 249 12.73 24.72 -21.64
CA ASN A 249 12.20 24.87 -20.30
C ASN A 249 11.86 23.52 -19.67
N ILE A 250 11.81 23.47 -18.35
CA ILE A 250 11.35 22.31 -17.60
C ILE A 250 9.86 22.47 -17.30
N ASN A 251 9.09 21.43 -17.53
CA ASN A 251 7.69 21.31 -17.15
C ASN A 251 7.62 20.61 -15.78
N SER A 252 6.89 21.19 -14.84
CA SER A 252 6.60 20.60 -13.54
C SER A 252 5.17 20.06 -13.51
N VAL A 253 4.92 18.94 -12.84
CA VAL A 253 3.55 18.42 -12.63
C VAL A 253 2.64 19.38 -11.87
N ASN A 254 3.23 20.38 -11.19
CA ASN A 254 2.52 21.42 -10.44
C ASN A 254 2.24 22.67 -11.29
N ASP A 255 2.73 22.75 -12.53
CA ASP A 255 2.46 23.88 -13.41
C ASP A 255 1.00 23.83 -13.89
N ALA A 256 0.49 25.00 -14.28
CA ALA A 256 -0.84 25.06 -14.88
C ALA A 256 -0.86 24.37 -16.25
N PHE A 257 -1.98 23.75 -16.60
CA PHE A 257 -2.21 23.26 -17.95
C PHE A 257 -2.28 24.45 -18.91
N ASN A 258 -1.24 24.64 -19.72
CA ASN A 258 -1.06 25.83 -20.55
C ASN A 258 -1.17 25.56 -22.06
N ASP A 259 -1.13 24.29 -22.48
CA ASP A 259 -1.32 23.91 -23.90
C ASP A 259 -2.72 23.32 -24.14
N TYR A 260 -3.20 22.45 -23.26
CA TYR A 260 -4.56 21.91 -23.32
C TYR A 260 -5.13 21.72 -21.92
N ASN A 261 -6.44 21.99 -21.77
CA ASN A 261 -7.19 21.69 -20.55
C ASN A 261 -8.66 21.43 -20.91
N GLY A 262 -9.08 20.17 -20.93
CA GLY A 262 -10.44 19.83 -21.39
C GLY A 262 -10.79 18.35 -21.26
N LYS A 263 -11.95 17.99 -21.82
CA LYS A 263 -12.45 16.61 -21.86
C LYS A 263 -11.89 15.87 -23.07
N ILE A 264 -11.55 14.59 -22.84
CA ILE A 264 -11.25 13.63 -23.90
C ILE A 264 -12.05 12.36 -23.71
N SER A 265 -12.10 11.51 -24.72
CA SER A 265 -12.55 10.12 -24.56
C SER A 265 -11.40 9.17 -24.82
N ILE A 266 -11.23 8.19 -23.94
CA ILE A 266 -10.12 7.23 -23.96
C ILE A 266 -10.64 5.80 -23.88
N GLU A 267 -9.97 4.91 -24.59
CA GLU A 267 -10.20 3.45 -24.54
C GLU A 267 -8.84 2.75 -24.52
N TYR A 268 -8.82 1.53 -24.03
CA TYR A 268 -7.67 0.65 -24.12
C TYR A 268 -7.74 -0.10 -25.45
N ARG A 269 -6.66 -0.08 -26.25
CA ARG A 269 -6.56 -0.89 -27.46
C ARG A 269 -5.39 -1.86 -27.32
N GLY A 270 -5.71 -3.14 -27.24
CA GLY A 270 -4.76 -4.22 -27.39
C GLY A 270 -4.48 -4.53 -28.86
N SER A 271 -3.27 -4.91 -29.20
CA SER A 271 -2.89 -5.50 -30.48
C SER A 271 -2.92 -7.01 -30.39
#